data_9b4aa7666d3611f046c8e558a97d9475
#
_entry.id   9b4aa7666d3611f046c8e558a97d9475
#
_cell.length_a   1.000
_cell.length_b   1.000
_cell.length_c   1.000
_cell.angle_alpha   90.00
_cell.angle_beta   90.00
_cell.angle_gamma   90.00
#
_symmetry.space_group_name_H-M   'P 1'
#
loop_
_entity.id
_entity.type
_entity.pdbx_description
1 polymer ?
#
loop_
_entity_poly.entity_id
_entity_poly.type
_entity_poly.pdbx_seq_one_letter_code
_entity_poly.pdbx_strand_id
1 'polypeptide(L)'
;MAVRPGHEESPNRRLLEVSGVEAGYGRVPVLRGVGLYVDGGEIVALLGPNGAGKTTLLRVVAGALAPWTGSVRVGRTEVAGLAAERVVAAGVALVPEGRRLFPGMTVTENLLLGGYSRGRADLSSELERVYSLFPRLAERAGQVAGRLSGGEQQMCAIGRSLMSRPRLLLIDELSLGLAPAVVDDLLALLPQLTAGGTGILLVEQDVEAALTVAARGYLLELGMVAREGPSAGLLADARLQEAYLGAPGESP
;
A
#
# COMPACT_ATOMS: atom_id res chain seq x y z
N MET A 1 -36.26 -6.53 13.90
CA MET A 1 -35.49 -7.56 13.17
C MET A 1 -35.30 -6.99 11.75
N ALA A 2 -34.21 -6.23 11.54
CA ALA A 2 -33.92 -5.57 10.26
C ALA A 2 -32.92 -6.44 9.50
N VAL A 3 -33.35 -6.97 8.36
CA VAL A 3 -32.54 -7.75 7.42
C VAL A 3 -31.48 -6.82 6.83
N ARG A 4 -30.19 -7.12 7.08
CA ARG A 4 -29.07 -6.46 6.38
C ARG A 4 -29.14 -6.84 4.91
N PRO A 5 -29.01 -5.88 3.94
CA PRO A 5 -28.88 -6.23 2.56
C PRO A 5 -27.58 -7.00 2.36
N GLY A 6 -27.69 -8.27 1.92
CA GLY A 6 -26.55 -9.12 1.61
C GLY A 6 -25.84 -8.56 0.37
N HIS A 7 -24.58 -8.13 0.54
CA HIS A 7 -23.65 -8.08 -0.57
C HIS A 7 -23.37 -9.54 -0.97
N GLU A 8 -23.80 -9.93 -2.16
CA GLU A 8 -23.41 -11.21 -2.76
C GLU A 8 -21.88 -11.21 -2.93
N GLU A 9 -21.22 -11.89 -1.99
CA GLU A 9 -19.78 -12.10 -1.99
C GLU A 9 -19.42 -13.09 -3.11
N SER A 10 -18.93 -12.59 -4.22
CA SER A 10 -18.25 -13.43 -5.21
C SER A 10 -16.86 -13.79 -4.68
N PRO A 11 -16.61 -15.03 -4.20
CA PRO A 11 -15.35 -15.42 -3.56
C PRO A 11 -14.14 -15.37 -4.48
N ASN A 12 -14.35 -15.06 -5.76
CA ASN A 12 -13.30 -15.01 -6.78
C ASN A 12 -12.71 -13.58 -6.98
N ARG A 13 -13.18 -12.57 -6.23
CA ARG A 13 -12.76 -11.18 -6.37
C ARG A 13 -11.71 -10.76 -5.33
N ARG A 14 -11.68 -11.39 -4.16
CA ARG A 14 -10.76 -11.04 -3.07
C ARG A 14 -9.33 -11.39 -3.42
N LEU A 15 -8.48 -10.37 -3.49
CA LEU A 15 -7.05 -10.50 -3.74
C LEU A 15 -6.27 -10.63 -2.43
N LEU A 16 -6.55 -9.76 -1.44
CA LEU A 16 -6.02 -9.86 -0.08
C LEU A 16 -7.18 -10.11 0.88
N GLU A 17 -6.99 -11.04 1.80
CA GLU A 17 -7.88 -11.27 2.95
C GLU A 17 -7.03 -11.42 4.21
N VAL A 18 -7.30 -10.56 5.19
CA VAL A 18 -6.70 -10.59 6.52
C VAL A 18 -7.82 -10.90 7.49
N SER A 19 -7.67 -11.92 8.33
CA SER A 19 -8.73 -12.37 9.24
C SER A 19 -8.17 -12.62 10.63
N GLY A 20 -8.64 -11.80 11.60
CA GLY A 20 -8.36 -11.99 13.01
C GLY A 20 -6.87 -11.92 13.37
N VAL A 21 -6.08 -11.12 12.66
CA VAL A 21 -4.63 -11.05 12.83
C VAL A 21 -4.27 -10.36 14.14
N GLU A 22 -3.52 -11.07 14.97
CA GLU A 22 -2.83 -10.54 16.14
C GLU A 22 -1.32 -10.60 15.91
N ALA A 23 -0.62 -9.51 16.14
CA ALA A 23 0.83 -9.42 15.97
C ALA A 23 1.43 -8.32 16.84
N GLY A 24 2.75 -8.39 17.03
CA GLY A 24 3.47 -7.39 17.80
C GLY A 24 4.96 -7.69 17.86
N TYR A 25 5.67 -7.00 18.74
CA TYR A 25 7.12 -7.12 18.89
C TYR A 25 7.46 -7.68 20.29
N GLY A 26 8.15 -8.80 20.29
CA GLY A 26 8.43 -9.54 21.53
C GLY A 26 7.12 -9.99 22.20
N ARG A 27 6.77 -9.41 23.34
CA ARG A 27 5.49 -9.67 24.05
C ARG A 27 4.52 -8.49 23.99
N VAL A 28 4.85 -7.43 23.26
CA VAL A 28 4.03 -6.24 23.18
C VAL A 28 3.07 -6.36 22.00
N PRO A 29 1.74 -6.48 22.23
CA PRO A 29 0.75 -6.58 21.17
C PRO A 29 0.61 -5.21 20.48
N VAL A 30 0.59 -5.23 19.14
CA VAL A 30 0.32 -4.04 18.31
C VAL A 30 -0.97 -4.22 17.51
N LEU A 31 -1.19 -5.39 16.91
CA LEU A 31 -2.43 -5.72 16.21
C LEU A 31 -3.27 -6.66 17.09
N ARG A 32 -4.59 -6.44 17.09
CA ARG A 32 -5.53 -7.10 18.00
C ARG A 32 -6.77 -7.55 17.22
N GLY A 33 -6.68 -8.70 16.55
CA GLY A 33 -7.80 -9.26 15.80
C GLY A 33 -8.17 -8.49 14.53
N VAL A 34 -7.17 -7.92 13.83
CA VAL A 34 -7.40 -7.12 12.63
C VAL A 34 -7.95 -7.97 11.49
N GLY A 35 -9.03 -7.47 10.86
CA GLY A 35 -9.63 -8.03 9.66
C GLY A 35 -9.81 -6.94 8.60
N LEU A 36 -9.38 -7.23 7.37
CA LEU A 36 -9.63 -6.40 6.20
C LEU A 36 -9.48 -7.22 4.91
N TYR A 37 -9.93 -6.67 3.80
CA TYR A 37 -9.70 -7.27 2.48
C TYR A 37 -9.42 -6.21 1.42
N VAL A 38 -8.83 -6.63 0.30
CA VAL A 38 -8.63 -5.84 -0.92
C VAL A 38 -9.04 -6.69 -2.10
N ASP A 39 -9.88 -6.17 -2.97
CA ASP A 39 -10.25 -6.83 -4.22
C ASP A 39 -9.20 -6.56 -5.33
N GLY A 40 -9.18 -7.41 -6.36
CA GLY A 40 -8.35 -7.13 -7.54
C GLY A 40 -8.83 -5.89 -8.28
N GLY A 41 -7.89 -5.00 -8.64
CA GLY A 41 -8.21 -3.74 -9.32
C GLY A 41 -8.78 -2.66 -8.40
N GLU A 42 -8.71 -2.83 -7.08
CA GLU A 42 -9.24 -1.89 -6.09
C GLU A 42 -8.09 -1.15 -5.37
N ILE A 43 -8.33 0.12 -5.04
CA ILE A 43 -7.51 0.86 -4.06
C ILE A 43 -8.28 0.91 -2.75
N VAL A 44 -7.68 0.41 -1.69
CA VAL A 44 -8.21 0.44 -0.32
C VAL A 44 -7.28 1.27 0.55
N ALA A 45 -7.83 2.25 1.27
CA ALA A 45 -7.09 3.05 2.23
C ALA A 45 -7.05 2.37 3.61
N LEU A 46 -5.87 2.34 4.24
CA LEU A 46 -5.70 2.01 5.65
C LEU A 46 -5.23 3.26 6.39
N LEU A 47 -6.13 3.83 7.15
CA LEU A 47 -6.01 5.11 7.81
C LEU A 47 -5.77 4.93 9.31
N GLY A 48 -5.28 5.98 9.96
CA GLY A 48 -5.15 6.00 11.40
C GLY A 48 -3.92 6.78 11.87
N PRO A 49 -3.87 7.14 13.16
CA PRO A 49 -2.77 7.91 13.72
C PRO A 49 -1.45 7.13 13.73
N ASN A 50 -0.36 7.85 14.01
CA ASN A 50 0.94 7.23 14.25
C ASN A 50 0.86 6.26 15.43
N GLY A 51 1.46 5.08 15.28
CA GLY A 51 1.42 4.03 16.29
C GLY A 51 0.13 3.20 16.29
N ALA A 52 -0.85 3.44 15.42
CA ALA A 52 -2.07 2.63 15.34
C ALA A 52 -1.82 1.18 14.91
N GLY A 53 -0.66 0.87 14.29
CA GLY A 53 -0.30 -0.47 13.83
C GLY A 53 -0.28 -0.64 12.30
N LYS A 54 -0.48 0.42 11.52
CA LYS A 54 -0.54 0.38 10.05
C LYS A 54 0.67 -0.30 9.41
N THR A 55 1.88 0.20 9.68
CA THR A 55 3.14 -0.40 9.20
C THR A 55 3.34 -1.82 9.72
N THR A 56 2.88 -2.12 10.95
CA THR A 56 2.95 -3.48 11.50
C THR A 56 2.08 -4.44 10.69
N LEU A 57 0.88 -4.02 10.30
CA LEU A 57 0.01 -4.82 9.42
C LEU A 57 0.66 -5.04 8.05
N LEU A 58 1.23 -4.00 7.44
CA LEU A 58 1.95 -4.15 6.17
C LEU A 58 3.12 -5.13 6.29
N ARG A 59 3.88 -5.10 7.41
CA ARG A 59 4.96 -6.06 7.67
C ARG A 59 4.46 -7.49 7.80
N VAL A 60 3.28 -7.70 8.41
CA VAL A 60 2.67 -9.03 8.48
C VAL A 60 2.27 -9.50 7.08
N VAL A 61 1.57 -8.68 6.29
CA VAL A 61 1.13 -9.03 4.94
C VAL A 61 2.33 -9.27 4.00
N ALA A 62 3.43 -8.51 4.16
CA ALA A 62 4.65 -8.65 3.37
C ALA A 62 5.58 -9.80 3.83
N GLY A 63 5.22 -10.54 4.90
CA GLY A 63 6.06 -11.63 5.45
C GLY A 63 7.31 -11.16 6.19
N ALA A 64 7.38 -9.88 6.57
CA ALA A 64 8.46 -9.31 7.37
C ALA A 64 8.23 -9.45 8.88
N LEU A 65 7.03 -9.81 9.29
CA LEU A 65 6.64 -10.09 10.67
C LEU A 65 5.64 -11.25 10.67
N ALA A 66 5.92 -12.31 11.41
CA ALA A 66 4.98 -13.40 11.59
C ALA A 66 3.84 -12.98 12.55
N PRO A 67 2.56 -13.20 12.20
CA PRO A 67 1.47 -12.99 13.14
C PRO A 67 1.51 -14.04 14.25
N TRP A 68 0.93 -13.71 15.42
CA TRP A 68 0.75 -14.65 16.53
C TRP A 68 -0.47 -15.54 16.30
N THR A 69 -1.53 -14.94 15.75
CA THR A 69 -2.79 -15.63 15.41
C THR A 69 -3.38 -15.00 14.14
N GLY A 70 -4.44 -15.63 13.61
CA GLY A 70 -5.14 -15.17 12.43
C GLY A 70 -4.57 -15.72 11.13
N SER A 71 -5.11 -15.27 10.02
CA SER A 71 -4.72 -15.69 8.68
C SER A 71 -4.54 -14.51 7.74
N VAL A 72 -3.65 -14.67 6.75
CA VAL A 72 -3.43 -13.71 5.66
C VAL A 72 -3.39 -14.48 4.35
N ARG A 73 -4.33 -14.21 3.45
CA ARG A 73 -4.41 -14.85 2.14
C ARG A 73 -4.20 -13.86 1.01
N VAL A 74 -3.42 -14.27 0.02
CA VAL A 74 -3.27 -13.55 -1.26
C VAL A 74 -3.82 -14.45 -2.37
N GLY A 75 -4.99 -14.11 -2.88
CA GLY A 75 -5.79 -14.98 -3.72
C GLY A 75 -6.13 -16.27 -2.95
N ARG A 76 -5.63 -17.42 -3.45
CA ARG A 76 -5.86 -18.73 -2.81
C ARG A 76 -4.71 -19.18 -1.90
N THR A 77 -3.65 -18.38 -1.78
CA THR A 77 -2.44 -18.75 -1.05
C THR A 77 -2.45 -18.17 0.34
N GLU A 78 -2.37 -19.01 1.37
CA GLU A 78 -2.09 -18.58 2.73
C GLU A 78 -0.63 -18.11 2.81
N VAL A 79 -0.41 -16.87 3.28
CA VAL A 79 0.92 -16.27 3.36
C VAL A 79 1.33 -15.90 4.79
N ALA A 80 0.44 -16.05 5.77
CA ALA A 80 0.76 -15.78 7.17
C ALA A 80 1.97 -16.58 7.63
N GLY A 81 2.98 -15.92 8.17
CA GLY A 81 4.20 -16.55 8.67
C GLY A 81 5.14 -17.12 7.60
N LEU A 82 4.84 -16.93 6.31
CA LEU A 82 5.79 -17.28 5.25
C LEU A 82 6.94 -16.26 5.22
N ALA A 83 8.12 -16.71 4.79
CA ALA A 83 9.25 -15.84 4.51
C ALA A 83 8.92 -14.87 3.35
N ALA A 84 9.49 -13.65 3.41
CA ALA A 84 9.19 -12.58 2.48
C ALA A 84 9.35 -12.97 1.00
N GLU A 85 10.33 -13.81 0.66
CA GLU A 85 10.56 -14.30 -0.70
C GLU A 85 9.36 -15.10 -1.24
N ARG A 86 8.70 -15.88 -0.36
CA ARG A 86 7.49 -16.62 -0.72
C ARG A 86 6.27 -15.72 -0.88
N VAL A 87 6.19 -14.67 -0.06
CA VAL A 87 5.15 -13.64 -0.17
C VAL A 87 5.30 -12.86 -1.47
N VAL A 88 6.53 -12.48 -1.84
CA VAL A 88 6.83 -11.86 -3.15
C VAL A 88 6.46 -12.80 -4.30
N ALA A 89 6.77 -14.09 -4.19
CA ALA A 89 6.38 -15.09 -5.19
C ALA A 89 4.85 -15.27 -5.32
N ALA A 90 4.09 -14.99 -4.25
CA ALA A 90 2.62 -14.96 -4.29
C ALA A 90 2.07 -13.67 -4.97
N GLY A 91 2.95 -12.75 -5.36
CA GLY A 91 2.60 -11.53 -6.10
C GLY A 91 2.38 -10.30 -5.21
N VAL A 92 2.97 -10.25 -4.02
CA VAL A 92 2.93 -9.07 -3.14
C VAL A 92 4.20 -8.24 -3.31
N ALA A 93 4.06 -6.92 -3.45
CA ALA A 93 5.18 -6.00 -3.35
C ALA A 93 4.88 -4.89 -2.33
N LEU A 94 5.93 -4.41 -1.66
CA LEU A 94 5.84 -3.36 -0.66
C LEU A 94 6.69 -2.16 -1.11
N VAL A 95 6.06 -0.99 -1.14
CA VAL A 95 6.73 0.32 -1.13
C VAL A 95 6.85 0.74 0.33
N PRO A 96 8.02 0.63 0.94
CA PRO A 96 8.17 0.93 2.36
C PRO A 96 8.26 2.44 2.62
N GLU A 97 7.87 2.86 3.82
CA GLU A 97 8.16 4.18 4.34
C GLU A 97 9.64 4.55 4.19
N GLY A 98 9.92 5.81 3.86
CA GLY A 98 11.27 6.32 3.68
C GLY A 98 11.97 5.83 2.41
N ARG A 99 11.19 5.34 1.42
CA ARG A 99 11.62 4.99 0.05
C ARG A 99 12.61 3.82 -0.04
N ARG A 100 13.54 3.69 0.91
CA ARG A 100 14.53 2.60 1.05
C ARG A 100 15.26 2.28 -0.27
N LEU A 101 15.64 3.32 -1.02
CA LEU A 101 16.48 3.17 -2.21
C LEU A 101 17.92 2.86 -1.81
N PHE A 102 18.67 2.29 -2.75
CA PHE A 102 20.12 2.16 -2.67
C PHE A 102 20.75 3.45 -3.22
N PRO A 103 21.17 4.39 -2.35
CA PRO A 103 21.51 5.75 -2.77
C PRO A 103 22.77 5.81 -3.65
N GLY A 104 23.66 4.83 -3.58
CA GLY A 104 24.86 4.72 -4.40
C GLY A 104 24.64 4.07 -5.78
N MET A 105 23.45 3.52 -6.04
CA MET A 105 23.10 2.90 -7.31
C MET A 105 22.30 3.88 -8.18
N THR A 106 22.38 3.68 -9.48
CA THR A 106 21.57 4.45 -10.46
C THR A 106 20.08 4.15 -10.33
N VAL A 107 19.24 4.98 -10.97
CA VAL A 107 17.79 4.74 -11.09
C VAL A 107 17.54 3.38 -11.73
N THR A 108 18.17 3.10 -12.87
CA THR A 108 18.02 1.80 -13.57
C THR A 108 18.38 0.62 -12.67
N GLU A 109 19.53 0.69 -11.98
CA GLU A 109 19.95 -0.39 -11.08
C GLU A 109 18.98 -0.60 -9.91
N ASN A 110 18.46 0.48 -9.31
CA ASN A 110 17.42 0.40 -8.28
C ASN A 110 16.17 -0.29 -8.81
N LEU A 111 15.70 0.09 -10.02
CA LEU A 111 14.53 -0.53 -10.65
C LEU A 111 14.76 -2.03 -10.89
N LEU A 112 15.88 -2.40 -11.51
CA LEU A 112 16.20 -3.79 -11.83
C LEU A 112 16.25 -4.70 -10.61
N LEU A 113 16.66 -4.20 -9.44
CA LEU A 113 16.62 -4.96 -8.19
C LEU A 113 15.19 -5.40 -7.83
N GLY A 114 14.17 -4.60 -8.15
CA GLY A 114 12.78 -4.96 -7.89
C GLY A 114 12.29 -6.17 -8.70
N GLY A 115 12.92 -6.43 -9.82
CA GLY A 115 12.63 -7.59 -10.68
C GLY A 115 13.53 -8.81 -10.45
N TYR A 116 14.30 -8.86 -9.36
CA TYR A 116 15.30 -9.91 -9.10
C TYR A 116 14.75 -11.34 -9.21
N SER A 117 13.50 -11.57 -8.85
CA SER A 117 12.83 -12.87 -8.93
C SER A 117 12.39 -13.27 -10.36
N ARG A 118 12.57 -12.39 -11.36
CA ARG A 118 12.10 -12.57 -12.73
C ARG A 118 13.25 -12.91 -13.69
N GLY A 119 12.93 -13.55 -14.83
CA GLY A 119 13.91 -13.80 -15.87
C GLY A 119 14.36 -12.51 -16.60
N ARG A 120 15.58 -12.49 -17.11
CA ARG A 120 16.17 -11.31 -17.80
C ARG A 120 15.33 -10.77 -18.95
N ALA A 121 14.68 -11.63 -19.74
CA ALA A 121 13.86 -11.21 -20.88
C ALA A 121 12.63 -10.39 -20.46
N ASP A 122 12.05 -10.69 -19.30
CA ASP A 122 10.91 -9.97 -18.74
C ASP A 122 11.29 -8.60 -18.17
N LEU A 123 12.55 -8.44 -17.73
CA LEU A 123 13.01 -7.21 -17.07
C LEU A 123 13.06 -6.01 -17.99
N SER A 124 13.46 -6.20 -19.26
CA SER A 124 13.55 -5.08 -20.21
C SER A 124 12.17 -4.50 -20.54
N SER A 125 11.19 -5.36 -20.82
CA SER A 125 9.82 -4.91 -21.11
C SER A 125 9.17 -4.24 -19.90
N GLU A 126 9.47 -4.73 -18.69
CA GLU A 126 8.94 -4.14 -17.46
C GLU A 126 9.61 -2.79 -17.15
N LEU A 127 10.90 -2.66 -17.40
CA LEU A 127 11.62 -1.41 -17.26
C LEU A 127 11.05 -0.32 -18.20
N GLU A 128 10.77 -0.68 -19.46
CA GLU A 128 10.11 0.22 -20.42
C GLU A 128 8.72 0.62 -19.92
N ARG A 129 7.93 -0.31 -19.37
CA ARG A 129 6.64 -0.02 -18.78
C ARG A 129 6.76 0.95 -17.60
N VAL A 130 7.71 0.73 -16.70
CA VAL A 130 7.95 1.62 -15.55
C VAL A 130 8.39 3.00 -16.02
N TYR A 131 9.25 3.10 -17.05
CA TYR A 131 9.65 4.38 -17.62
C TYR A 131 8.50 5.11 -18.33
N SER A 132 7.56 4.38 -18.94
CA SER A 132 6.34 4.96 -19.50
C SER A 132 5.42 5.55 -18.42
N LEU A 133 5.34 4.91 -17.25
CA LEU A 133 4.60 5.43 -16.10
C LEU A 133 5.30 6.61 -15.42
N PHE A 134 6.63 6.62 -15.43
CA PHE A 134 7.48 7.64 -14.81
C PHE A 134 8.51 8.20 -15.78
N PRO A 135 8.13 9.06 -16.77
CA PRO A 135 9.06 9.61 -17.76
C PRO A 135 10.27 10.31 -17.14
N ARG A 136 10.08 10.95 -15.99
CA ARG A 136 11.18 11.59 -15.23
C ARG A 136 12.27 10.62 -14.82
N LEU A 137 11.92 9.37 -14.52
CA LEU A 137 12.91 8.34 -14.20
C LEU A 137 13.68 7.88 -15.45
N ALA A 138 13.03 7.85 -16.63
CA ALA A 138 13.69 7.53 -17.88
C ALA A 138 14.74 8.59 -18.24
N GLU A 139 14.42 9.89 -18.09
CA GLU A 139 15.34 11.01 -18.29
C GLU A 139 16.57 10.93 -17.37
N ARG A 140 16.45 10.29 -16.21
CA ARG A 140 17.46 10.19 -15.17
C ARG A 140 17.98 8.77 -14.95
N ALA A 141 17.78 7.87 -15.93
CA ALA A 141 18.09 6.44 -15.82
C ALA A 141 19.50 6.14 -15.28
N GLY A 142 20.51 6.89 -15.74
CA GLY A 142 21.90 6.78 -15.31
C GLY A 142 22.26 7.61 -14.06
N GLN A 143 21.32 8.41 -13.52
CA GLN A 143 21.59 9.23 -12.34
C GLN A 143 21.57 8.38 -11.06
N VAL A 144 22.50 8.66 -10.15
CA VAL A 144 22.58 8.02 -8.83
C VAL A 144 21.35 8.42 -8.00
N ALA A 145 20.63 7.44 -7.44
CA ALA A 145 19.36 7.63 -6.77
C ALA A 145 19.42 8.58 -5.56
N GLY A 146 20.55 8.65 -4.89
CA GLY A 146 20.75 9.60 -3.79
C GLY A 146 20.75 11.08 -4.19
N ARG A 147 20.83 11.39 -5.50
CA ARG A 147 20.77 12.77 -6.04
C ARG A 147 19.41 13.16 -6.61
N LEU A 148 18.44 12.27 -6.54
CA LEU A 148 17.06 12.54 -6.96
C LEU A 148 16.36 13.45 -5.95
N SER A 149 15.39 14.24 -6.43
CA SER A 149 14.44 14.92 -5.55
C SER A 149 13.61 13.92 -4.75
N GLY A 150 12.95 14.36 -3.67
CA GLY A 150 12.10 13.51 -2.85
C GLY A 150 11.00 12.81 -3.65
N GLY A 151 10.33 13.52 -4.56
CA GLY A 151 9.31 12.96 -5.44
C GLY A 151 9.86 11.94 -6.43
N GLU A 152 11.01 12.23 -7.06
CA GLU A 152 11.68 11.28 -7.96
C GLU A 152 12.15 10.01 -7.23
N GLN A 153 12.61 10.14 -5.98
CA GLN A 153 12.95 8.99 -5.14
C GLN A 153 11.71 8.15 -4.84
N GLN A 154 10.55 8.78 -4.58
CA GLN A 154 9.30 8.08 -4.33
C GLN A 154 8.81 7.36 -5.60
N MET A 155 8.86 8.03 -6.77
CA MET A 155 8.59 7.40 -8.07
C MET A 155 9.49 6.18 -8.29
N CYS A 156 10.78 6.30 -7.98
CA CYS A 156 11.75 5.20 -8.11
C CYS A 156 11.43 4.04 -7.15
N ALA A 157 10.98 4.30 -5.92
CA ALA A 157 10.59 3.27 -4.97
C ALA A 157 9.32 2.52 -5.43
N ILE A 158 8.32 3.25 -5.94
CA ILE A 158 7.12 2.65 -6.55
C ILE A 158 7.52 1.86 -7.80
N GLY A 159 8.28 2.46 -8.71
CA GLY A 159 8.76 1.81 -9.93
C GLY A 159 9.51 0.51 -9.64
N ARG A 160 10.41 0.51 -8.65
CA ARG A 160 11.12 -0.68 -8.19
C ARG A 160 10.14 -1.78 -7.76
N SER A 161 9.11 -1.44 -7.00
CA SER A 161 8.11 -2.42 -6.56
C SER A 161 7.28 -2.97 -7.73
N LEU A 162 7.00 -2.14 -8.74
CA LEU A 162 6.28 -2.55 -9.95
C LEU A 162 7.07 -3.52 -10.83
N MET A 163 8.41 -3.52 -10.79
CA MET A 163 9.26 -4.42 -11.58
C MET A 163 8.99 -5.91 -11.30
N SER A 164 8.43 -6.25 -10.15
CA SER A 164 8.01 -7.62 -9.84
C SER A 164 6.68 -8.01 -10.47
N ARG A 165 5.94 -7.09 -11.14
CA ARG A 165 4.55 -7.23 -11.60
C ARG A 165 3.62 -7.74 -10.49
N PRO A 166 3.47 -6.99 -9.40
CA PRO A 166 2.69 -7.46 -8.27
C PRO A 166 1.21 -7.55 -8.62
N ARG A 167 0.53 -8.53 -8.03
CA ARG A 167 -0.92 -8.59 -7.97
C ARG A 167 -1.46 -7.69 -6.87
N LEU A 168 -0.72 -7.58 -5.76
CA LEU A 168 -1.01 -6.73 -4.60
C LEU A 168 0.17 -5.79 -4.36
N LEU A 169 -0.09 -4.48 -4.38
CA LEU A 169 0.86 -3.44 -4.04
C LEU A 169 0.51 -2.86 -2.67
N LEU A 170 1.42 -2.95 -1.74
CA LEU A 170 1.34 -2.33 -0.42
C LEU A 170 2.14 -1.02 -0.47
N ILE A 171 1.55 0.10 -0.05
CA ILE A 171 2.23 1.40 -0.03
C ILE A 171 2.16 1.96 1.38
N ASP A 172 3.32 2.20 1.99
CA ASP A 172 3.44 2.73 3.35
C ASP A 172 3.83 4.20 3.29
N GLU A 173 2.91 5.10 3.66
CA GLU A 173 3.08 6.56 3.76
C GLU A 173 3.71 7.19 2.50
N LEU A 174 2.96 7.16 1.39
CA LEU A 174 3.37 7.71 0.09
C LEU A 174 3.69 9.20 0.17
N SER A 175 2.91 9.96 0.95
CA SER A 175 2.96 11.41 1.04
C SER A 175 4.11 11.96 1.91
N LEU A 176 4.71 11.11 2.75
CA LEU A 176 5.64 11.55 3.81
C LEU A 176 6.84 12.33 3.26
N GLY A 177 6.95 13.61 3.70
CA GLY A 177 8.06 14.51 3.35
C GLY A 177 8.10 14.91 1.88
N LEU A 178 6.94 14.93 1.22
CA LEU A 178 6.77 15.43 -0.15
C LEU A 178 5.96 16.72 -0.17
N ALA A 179 6.18 17.53 -1.20
CA ALA A 179 5.35 18.71 -1.46
C ALA A 179 3.95 18.25 -1.94
N PRO A 180 2.86 18.98 -1.58
CA PRO A 180 1.50 18.61 -1.93
C PRO A 180 1.29 18.30 -3.43
N ALA A 181 1.78 19.13 -4.33
CA ALA A 181 1.65 18.89 -5.78
C ALA A 181 2.28 17.56 -6.24
N VAL A 182 3.36 17.10 -5.58
CA VAL A 182 4.00 15.82 -5.90
C VAL A 182 3.16 14.66 -5.37
N VAL A 183 2.52 14.85 -4.21
CA VAL A 183 1.58 13.86 -3.64
C VAL A 183 0.40 13.68 -4.57
N ASP A 184 -0.20 14.79 -5.05
CA ASP A 184 -1.32 14.78 -5.97
C ASP A 184 -0.98 14.03 -7.27
N ASP A 185 0.20 14.29 -7.86
CA ASP A 185 0.69 13.60 -9.05
C ASP A 185 0.83 12.08 -8.80
N LEU A 186 1.37 11.68 -7.65
CA LEU A 186 1.56 10.28 -7.30
C LEU A 186 0.22 9.57 -7.02
N LEU A 187 -0.71 10.23 -6.32
CA LEU A 187 -2.04 9.69 -6.07
C LEU A 187 -2.84 9.53 -7.37
N ALA A 188 -2.77 10.51 -8.29
CA ALA A 188 -3.42 10.45 -9.60
C ALA A 188 -2.92 9.29 -10.48
N LEU A 189 -1.72 8.76 -10.22
CA LEU A 189 -1.17 7.60 -10.91
C LEU A 189 -1.77 6.27 -10.44
N LEU A 190 -2.16 6.16 -9.16
CA LEU A 190 -2.58 4.87 -8.56
C LEU A 190 -3.73 4.19 -9.31
N PRO A 191 -4.78 4.89 -9.79
CA PRO A 191 -5.83 4.27 -10.60
C PRO A 191 -5.32 3.61 -11.88
N GLN A 192 -4.25 4.13 -12.51
CA GLN A 192 -3.66 3.52 -13.69
C GLN A 192 -3.00 2.17 -13.36
N LEU A 193 -2.44 2.03 -12.14
CA LEU A 193 -1.82 0.79 -11.69
C LEU A 193 -2.86 -0.32 -11.45
N THR A 194 -4.09 0.06 -11.09
CA THR A 194 -5.17 -0.90 -10.84
C THR A 194 -5.87 -1.39 -12.12
N ALA A 195 -5.75 -0.68 -13.24
CA ALA A 195 -6.39 -1.02 -14.50
C ALA A 195 -6.01 -2.44 -15.02
N GLY A 196 -4.83 -2.95 -14.64
CA GLY A 196 -4.36 -4.30 -14.92
C GLY A 196 -4.81 -5.38 -13.93
N GLY A 197 -5.70 -5.04 -12.97
CA GLY A 197 -6.18 -5.95 -11.92
C GLY A 197 -5.32 -5.96 -10.65
N THR A 198 -4.28 -5.13 -10.56
CA THR A 198 -3.49 -4.96 -9.32
C THR A 198 -4.34 -4.34 -8.23
N GLY A 199 -4.45 -5.00 -7.07
CA GLY A 199 -5.04 -4.38 -5.87
C GLY A 199 -4.00 -3.55 -5.13
N ILE A 200 -4.42 -2.46 -4.53
CA ILE A 200 -3.54 -1.56 -3.75
C ILE A 200 -4.08 -1.42 -2.32
N LEU A 201 -3.22 -1.65 -1.34
CA LEU A 201 -3.46 -1.24 0.06
C LEU A 201 -2.58 -0.01 0.33
N LEU A 202 -3.22 1.16 0.35
CA LEU A 202 -2.57 2.45 0.57
C LEU A 202 -2.67 2.81 2.06
N VAL A 203 -1.54 2.90 2.72
CA VAL A 203 -1.45 3.38 4.11
C VAL A 203 -1.09 4.85 4.10
N GLU A 204 -1.92 5.65 4.74
CA GLU A 204 -1.73 7.10 4.82
C GLU A 204 -2.18 7.66 6.17
N GLN A 205 -1.63 8.84 6.51
CA GLN A 205 -2.08 9.66 7.63
C GLN A 205 -3.06 10.73 7.15
N ASP A 206 -2.86 11.26 5.94
CA ASP A 206 -3.79 12.18 5.30
C ASP A 206 -5.02 11.42 4.81
N VAL A 207 -6.09 11.52 5.61
CA VAL A 207 -7.34 10.80 5.40
C VAL A 207 -8.03 11.28 4.12
N GLU A 208 -8.05 12.59 3.87
CA GLU A 208 -8.71 13.18 2.71
C GLU A 208 -8.02 12.76 1.41
N ALA A 209 -6.70 12.94 1.35
CA ALA A 209 -5.90 12.57 0.19
C ALA A 209 -6.05 11.08 -0.15
N ALA A 210 -5.98 10.19 0.84
CA ALA A 210 -6.11 8.75 0.62
C ALA A 210 -7.53 8.35 0.16
N LEU A 211 -8.58 8.90 0.79
CA LEU A 211 -9.97 8.57 0.45
C LEU A 211 -10.42 9.15 -0.89
N THR A 212 -9.74 10.17 -1.42
CA THR A 212 -10.03 10.72 -2.75
C THR A 212 -9.73 9.70 -3.86
N VAL A 213 -8.73 8.85 -3.69
CA VAL A 213 -8.33 7.85 -4.70
C VAL A 213 -8.78 6.43 -4.36
N ALA A 214 -9.11 6.15 -3.11
CA ALA A 214 -9.56 4.84 -2.67
C ALA A 214 -11.08 4.64 -2.88
N ALA A 215 -11.48 3.40 -3.19
CA ALA A 215 -12.91 3.05 -3.26
C ALA A 215 -13.54 2.98 -1.86
N ARG A 216 -12.77 2.53 -0.89
CA ARG A 216 -13.17 2.38 0.51
C ARG A 216 -11.94 2.41 1.42
N GLY A 217 -12.18 2.51 2.72
CA GLY A 217 -11.10 2.56 3.70
C GLY A 217 -11.41 1.82 4.99
N TYR A 218 -10.36 1.59 5.74
CA TYR A 218 -10.35 1.09 7.10
C TYR A 218 -9.64 2.10 7.99
N LEU A 219 -10.25 2.44 9.12
CA LEU A 219 -9.61 3.24 10.16
C LEU A 219 -9.06 2.29 11.23
N LEU A 220 -7.76 2.29 11.41
CA LEU A 220 -7.07 1.51 12.44
C LEU A 220 -6.77 2.40 13.64
N GLU A 221 -7.22 1.98 14.82
CA GLU A 221 -6.95 2.65 16.10
C GLU A 221 -6.55 1.62 17.15
N LEU A 222 -5.46 1.88 17.86
CA LEU A 222 -4.95 1.01 18.94
C LEU A 222 -4.84 -0.47 18.54
N GLY A 223 -4.50 -0.73 17.28
CA GLY A 223 -4.33 -2.08 16.75
C GLY A 223 -5.61 -2.80 16.34
N MET A 224 -6.74 -2.11 16.28
CA MET A 224 -8.04 -2.67 15.88
C MET A 224 -8.65 -1.84 14.74
N VAL A 225 -9.46 -2.47 13.90
CA VAL A 225 -10.30 -1.74 12.93
C VAL A 225 -11.45 -1.10 13.68
N ALA A 226 -11.39 0.23 13.83
CA ALA A 226 -12.41 1.02 14.50
C ALA A 226 -13.59 1.35 13.58
N ARG A 227 -13.32 1.54 12.28
CA ARG A 227 -14.32 1.84 11.25
C ARG A 227 -13.90 1.26 9.90
N GLU A 228 -14.91 0.99 9.07
CA GLU A 228 -14.72 0.59 7.67
C GLU A 228 -15.91 1.08 6.85
N GLY A 229 -15.69 1.32 5.58
CA GLY A 229 -16.77 1.69 4.67
C GLY A 229 -16.29 2.27 3.34
N PRO A 230 -17.24 2.58 2.44
CA PRO A 230 -16.96 3.34 1.21
C PRO A 230 -16.34 4.70 1.53
N SER A 231 -15.40 5.16 0.70
CA SER A 231 -14.70 6.43 0.92
C SER A 231 -15.64 7.62 1.10
N ALA A 232 -16.71 7.71 0.29
CA ALA A 232 -17.69 8.78 0.43
C ALA A 232 -18.38 8.79 1.80
N GLY A 233 -18.66 7.60 2.37
CA GLY A 233 -19.25 7.47 3.71
C GLY A 233 -18.28 7.86 4.82
N LEU A 234 -17.00 7.49 4.67
CA LEU A 234 -15.95 7.86 5.64
C LEU A 234 -15.64 9.37 5.61
N LEU A 235 -15.61 9.98 4.43
CA LEU A 235 -15.43 11.44 4.27
C LEU A 235 -16.59 12.23 4.87
N ALA A 236 -17.81 11.67 4.88
CA ALA A 236 -18.99 12.31 5.47
C ALA A 236 -19.15 12.04 6.98
N ASP A 237 -18.33 11.16 7.58
CA ASP A 237 -18.40 10.85 9.02
C ASP A 237 -17.88 12.03 9.86
N ALA A 238 -18.79 12.69 10.58
CA ALA A 238 -18.47 13.87 11.39
C ALA A 238 -17.36 13.62 12.44
N ARG A 239 -17.26 12.38 12.98
CA ARG A 239 -16.20 12.04 13.95
C ARG A 239 -14.83 11.92 13.29
N LEU A 240 -14.78 11.42 12.05
CA LEU A 240 -13.55 11.40 11.26
C LEU A 240 -13.13 12.81 10.87
N GLN A 241 -14.10 13.65 10.49
CA GLN A 241 -13.85 15.06 10.19
C GLN A 241 -13.27 15.79 11.39
N GLU A 242 -13.87 15.67 12.56
CA GLU A 242 -13.39 16.31 13.80
C GLU A 242 -12.02 15.79 14.24
N ALA A 243 -11.77 14.48 14.14
CA ALA A 243 -10.53 13.87 14.63
C ALA A 243 -9.33 14.01 13.68
N TYR A 244 -9.56 14.07 12.36
CA TYR A 244 -8.50 13.93 11.36
C TYR A 244 -8.49 15.01 10.26
N LEU A 245 -9.62 15.71 10.02
CA LEU A 245 -9.71 16.73 8.95
C LEU A 245 -9.74 18.18 9.49
N GLY A 246 -9.75 18.35 10.82
CA GLY A 246 -9.94 19.65 11.48
C GLY A 246 -11.40 20.08 11.47
N ALA A 247 -11.85 20.79 12.52
CA ALA A 247 -13.20 21.36 12.53
C ALA A 247 -13.38 22.31 11.33
N PRO A 248 -14.53 22.30 10.65
CA PRO A 248 -14.79 23.26 9.58
C PRO A 248 -14.83 24.68 10.17
N GLY A 249 -13.73 25.43 10.07
CA GLY A 249 -13.68 26.82 10.52
C GLY A 249 -12.35 27.36 11.04
N GLU A 250 -11.29 26.58 11.19
CA GLU A 250 -9.98 27.08 11.58
C GLU A 250 -8.97 26.90 10.46
N SER A 251 -9.02 27.81 9.48
CA SER A 251 -7.85 28.07 8.61
C SER A 251 -6.96 29.09 9.30
N PRO A 252 -5.62 28.87 9.38
CA PRO A 252 -4.68 29.83 9.93
C PRO A 252 -4.53 31.09 9.06
#